data_ac9cd5758ee85d6f6478b90466417bf8
#
_entry.id   ac9cd5758ee85d6f6478b90466417bf8
#
_cell.length_a   1.000
_cell.length_b   1.000
_cell.length_c   1.000
_cell.angle_alpha   90.00
_cell.angle_beta   90.00
_cell.angle_gamma   90.00
#
_symmetry.space_group_name_H-M   'P 1'
#
loop_
_entity.id
_entity.type
_entity.pdbx_description
1 polymer ?
#
loop_
_entity_poly.entity_id
_entity_poly.type
_entity_poly.pdbx_seq_one_letter_code
_entity_poly.pdbx_strand_id
1 'polypeptide(L)'
;LLADVGDSAPPIFVLGLHRSGTTYLYQLLTDFFRVATTQVYHVTHYKRLLHAEREGLIETYHADIHAHLASRGIENRGIDKFPVGPEGLEEYAFILRKHGPRWGFSPESAPLFDEMLRKLSHLQPEAPALLLKNPHDLGSASAILARYPNAKFIFIRRDPVRVLNSQFRNSFLYREKPEPYLEMLLAGIPLWRFNFDLMRGLDRLLPDALYQQLLVRGLRWSIADQLHRHYRDLPKLPQASYVEVTYEDLLQAPMPVLRRIQELVGLPFRDDPAPMESNPRLEPLLDGVAAVADDFRRELDGCPDAALVA
;
A
#
# COMPACT_ATOMS: atom_id res chain seq x y z
N LEU A 1 16.91 16.10 17.78
CA LEU A 1 16.17 14.82 17.91
C LEU A 1 16.58 13.79 16.85
N LEU A 2 16.53 14.13 15.56
CA LEU A 2 16.93 13.18 14.51
C LEU A 2 18.44 12.84 14.55
N ALA A 3 19.28 13.73 15.02
CA ALA A 3 20.71 13.48 15.18
C ALA A 3 21.02 12.38 16.22
N ASP A 4 20.11 12.18 17.18
CA ASP A 4 20.24 11.21 18.25
C ASP A 4 19.69 9.81 17.87
N VAL A 5 19.09 9.69 16.68
CA VAL A 5 18.52 8.46 16.15
C VAL A 5 19.55 7.67 15.35
N GLY A 6 19.73 6.40 15.64
CA GLY A 6 20.67 5.50 14.95
C GLY A 6 20.31 5.21 13.49
N ASP A 7 21.02 4.27 12.89
CA ASP A 7 20.73 3.80 11.54
C ASP A 7 19.42 3.02 11.50
N SER A 8 18.80 2.99 10.32
CA SER A 8 17.57 2.23 10.13
C SER A 8 17.83 0.72 10.01
N ALA A 9 16.88 -0.09 10.50
CA ALA A 9 16.82 -1.50 10.19
C ALA A 9 16.65 -1.73 8.67
N PRO A 10 17.08 -2.89 8.13
CA PRO A 10 16.96 -3.19 6.70
C PRO A 10 15.50 -3.15 6.25
N PRO A 11 15.19 -2.44 5.14
CA PRO A 11 13.82 -2.32 4.68
C PRO A 11 13.41 -3.50 3.79
N ILE A 12 12.18 -3.97 4.00
CA ILE A 12 11.46 -4.97 3.19
C ILE A 12 10.25 -4.29 2.60
N PHE A 13 10.08 -4.34 1.28
CA PHE A 13 9.00 -3.66 0.58
C PHE A 13 7.96 -4.64 0.04
N VAL A 14 6.70 -4.41 0.37
CA VAL A 14 5.54 -5.06 -0.25
C VAL A 14 5.03 -4.15 -1.36
N LEU A 15 5.21 -4.59 -2.61
CA LEU A 15 4.87 -3.84 -3.81
C LEU A 15 3.90 -4.64 -4.68
N GLY A 16 3.02 -3.94 -5.34
CA GLY A 16 2.01 -4.50 -6.25
C GLY A 16 1.01 -3.44 -6.65
N LEU A 17 0.16 -3.72 -7.62
CA LEU A 17 -0.90 -2.81 -8.00
C LEU A 17 -1.83 -2.50 -6.80
N HIS A 18 -2.40 -1.31 -6.77
CA HIS A 18 -3.54 -1.08 -5.88
C HIS A 18 -4.61 -2.14 -6.12
N ARG A 19 -5.12 -2.77 -5.06
CA ARG A 19 -6.14 -3.84 -5.09
C ARG A 19 -5.64 -5.22 -5.58
N SER A 20 -4.33 -5.43 -5.65
CA SER A 20 -3.74 -6.76 -5.90
C SER A 20 -3.64 -7.65 -4.66
N GLY A 21 -4.08 -7.20 -3.47
CA GLY A 21 -3.96 -7.93 -2.22
C GLY A 21 -2.77 -7.50 -1.36
N THR A 22 -2.11 -6.39 -1.69
CA THR A 22 -0.98 -5.84 -0.91
C THR A 22 -1.31 -5.64 0.57
N THR A 23 -2.52 -5.19 0.92
CA THR A 23 -2.93 -4.99 2.32
C THR A 23 -3.04 -6.32 3.06
N TYR A 24 -3.64 -7.35 2.44
CA TYR A 24 -3.74 -8.67 3.03
C TYR A 24 -2.36 -9.30 3.26
N LEU A 25 -1.49 -9.24 2.24
CA LEU A 25 -0.12 -9.74 2.38
C LEU A 25 0.65 -8.96 3.47
N TYR A 26 0.50 -7.64 3.53
CA TYR A 26 1.16 -6.80 4.53
C TYR A 26 0.74 -7.18 5.95
N GLN A 27 -0.56 -7.36 6.20
CA GLN A 27 -1.08 -7.84 7.47
C GLN A 27 -0.53 -9.24 7.79
N LEU A 28 -0.63 -10.17 6.86
CA LEU A 28 -0.16 -11.54 7.05
C LEU A 28 1.34 -11.59 7.42
N LEU A 29 2.17 -10.79 6.75
CA LEU A 29 3.59 -10.72 7.07
C LEU A 29 3.85 -10.13 8.46
N THR A 30 3.04 -9.17 8.90
CA THR A 30 3.14 -8.60 10.25
C THR A 30 2.73 -9.62 11.32
N ASP A 31 1.76 -10.49 11.02
CA ASP A 31 1.31 -11.54 11.91
C ASP A 31 2.37 -12.65 12.06
N PHE A 32 3.10 -12.95 10.99
CA PHE A 32 4.07 -14.05 10.96
C PHE A 32 5.51 -13.65 11.25
N PHE A 33 5.89 -12.38 11.06
CA PHE A 33 7.26 -11.90 11.29
C PHE A 33 7.27 -10.76 12.31
N ARG A 34 8.35 -10.72 13.09
CA ARG A 34 8.61 -9.56 13.96
C ARG A 34 9.24 -8.45 13.12
N VAL A 35 8.45 -7.46 12.75
CA VAL A 35 8.87 -6.36 11.87
C VAL A 35 8.30 -5.03 12.36
N ALA A 36 9.04 -3.94 12.14
CA ALA A 36 8.54 -2.60 12.30
C ALA A 36 7.72 -2.20 11.08
N THR A 37 6.67 -1.41 11.27
CA THR A 37 5.72 -1.04 10.22
C THR A 37 5.36 0.43 10.25
N THR A 38 4.80 0.92 9.15
CA THR A 38 4.11 2.21 9.13
C THR A 38 2.70 2.04 9.70
N GLN A 39 2.32 2.90 10.63
CA GLN A 39 1.04 2.89 11.33
C GLN A 39 0.29 4.22 11.10
N VAL A 40 -1.02 4.24 11.36
CA VAL A 40 -1.85 5.46 11.29
C VAL A 40 -1.26 6.59 12.13
N TYR A 41 -0.82 6.29 13.35
CA TYR A 41 -0.14 7.24 14.24
C TYR A 41 1.10 7.87 13.56
N HIS A 42 1.91 7.06 12.90
CA HIS A 42 3.10 7.54 12.19
C HIS A 42 2.75 8.51 11.04
N VAL A 43 1.66 8.24 10.32
CA VAL A 43 1.17 9.10 9.23
C VAL A 43 0.59 10.41 9.74
N THR A 44 -0.20 10.36 10.81
CA THR A 44 -0.94 11.52 11.31
C THR A 44 -0.05 12.47 12.11
N HIS A 45 0.95 11.96 12.82
CA HIS A 45 1.82 12.72 13.74
C HIS A 45 3.30 12.74 13.33
N TYR A 46 3.64 12.48 12.07
CA TYR A 46 4.99 12.26 11.56
C TYR A 46 6.05 13.26 12.06
N LYS A 47 5.73 14.57 12.05
CA LYS A 47 6.67 15.61 12.49
C LYS A 47 6.93 15.61 13.99
N ARG A 48 6.04 15.02 14.78
CA ARG A 48 6.10 15.03 16.25
C ARG A 48 6.52 13.70 16.85
N LEU A 49 6.79 12.67 16.04
CA LEU A 49 7.04 11.30 16.52
C LEU A 49 8.13 11.23 17.59
N LEU A 50 9.34 11.74 17.30
CA LEU A 50 10.47 11.73 18.23
C LEU A 50 10.26 12.63 19.47
N HIS A 51 9.48 13.70 19.31
CA HIS A 51 9.09 14.53 20.45
C HIS A 51 8.11 13.80 21.34
N ALA A 52 7.11 13.18 20.75
CA ALA A 52 6.10 12.42 21.49
C ALA A 52 6.71 11.25 22.26
N GLU A 53 7.64 10.53 21.66
CA GLU A 53 8.37 9.46 22.31
C GLU A 53 9.17 9.96 23.50
N ARG A 54 9.98 11.01 23.31
CA ARG A 54 10.80 11.59 24.38
C ARG A 54 9.99 12.16 25.55
N GLU A 55 8.85 12.78 25.28
CA GLU A 55 7.98 13.40 26.30
C GLU A 55 6.90 12.44 26.85
N GLY A 56 6.88 11.17 26.41
CA GLY A 56 5.89 10.18 26.85
C GLY A 56 4.45 10.47 26.37
N LEU A 57 4.28 11.14 25.22
CA LEU A 57 2.97 11.59 24.71
C LEU A 57 2.33 10.62 23.68
N ILE A 58 2.93 9.46 23.44
CA ILE A 58 2.44 8.50 22.44
C ILE A 58 0.99 8.09 22.75
N GLU A 59 0.72 7.69 24.00
CA GLU A 59 -0.62 7.28 24.41
C GLU A 59 -1.65 8.41 24.32
N THR A 60 -1.23 9.65 24.54
CA THR A 60 -2.11 10.83 24.37
C THR A 60 -2.51 10.96 22.90
N TYR A 61 -1.57 10.84 21.96
CA TYR A 61 -1.89 10.92 20.54
C TYR A 61 -2.67 9.70 20.03
N HIS A 62 -2.47 8.52 20.61
CA HIS A 62 -3.31 7.36 20.35
C HIS A 62 -4.76 7.61 20.77
N ALA A 63 -4.95 8.17 21.98
CA ALA A 63 -6.28 8.54 22.47
C ALA A 63 -6.96 9.60 21.57
N ASP A 64 -6.21 10.59 21.10
CA ASP A 64 -6.72 11.60 20.17
C ASP A 64 -7.19 10.98 18.83
N ILE A 65 -6.43 10.03 18.29
CA ILE A 65 -6.83 9.31 17.09
C ILE A 65 -8.10 8.49 17.33
N HIS A 66 -8.17 7.75 18.44
CA HIS A 66 -9.38 6.99 18.82
C HIS A 66 -10.60 7.91 18.96
N ALA A 67 -10.45 9.03 19.64
CA ALA A 67 -11.53 10.02 19.79
C ALA A 67 -11.98 10.59 18.45
N HIS A 68 -11.03 10.89 17.55
CA HIS A 68 -11.35 11.36 16.20
C HIS A 68 -12.12 10.33 15.39
N LEU A 69 -11.65 9.06 15.37
CA LEU A 69 -12.32 7.96 14.68
C LEU A 69 -13.73 7.75 15.22
N ALA A 70 -13.90 7.68 16.53
CA ALA A 70 -15.20 7.53 17.18
C ALA A 70 -16.15 8.68 16.87
N SER A 71 -15.67 9.94 16.93
CA SER A 71 -16.49 11.13 16.64
C SER A 71 -17.03 11.19 15.20
N ARG A 72 -16.37 10.47 14.26
CA ARG A 72 -16.74 10.36 12.86
C ARG A 72 -17.45 9.05 12.51
N GLY A 73 -17.62 8.14 13.47
CA GLY A 73 -18.17 6.81 13.23
C GLY A 73 -17.32 5.95 12.29
N ILE A 74 -15.99 6.14 12.34
CA ILE A 74 -15.05 5.39 11.48
C ILE A 74 -14.62 4.13 12.23
N GLU A 75 -15.15 2.98 11.83
CA GLU A 75 -14.84 1.68 12.42
C GLU A 75 -13.82 0.88 11.59
N ASN A 76 -13.74 1.15 10.30
CA ASN A 76 -12.87 0.44 9.37
C ASN A 76 -12.46 1.35 8.21
N ARG A 77 -11.58 0.86 7.36
CA ARG A 77 -11.03 1.62 6.21
C ARG A 77 -12.02 1.82 5.05
N GLY A 78 -13.28 1.40 5.21
CA GLY A 78 -14.33 1.53 4.19
C GLY A 78 -14.10 0.64 2.97
N ILE A 79 -12.93 0.71 2.36
CA ILE A 79 -12.57 0.02 1.11
C ILE A 79 -12.31 -1.47 1.31
N ASP A 80 -11.55 -1.82 2.34
CA ASP A 80 -11.11 -3.21 2.60
C ASP A 80 -11.65 -3.77 3.92
N LYS A 81 -12.42 -2.97 4.64
CA LYS A 81 -13.06 -3.31 5.94
C LYS A 81 -12.08 -3.73 7.04
N PHE A 82 -10.78 -3.45 6.89
CA PHE A 82 -9.84 -3.64 7.97
C PHE A 82 -10.15 -2.67 9.10
N PRO A 83 -10.10 -3.12 10.37
CA PRO A 83 -10.25 -2.25 11.52
C PRO A 83 -9.23 -1.11 11.49
N VAL A 84 -9.61 0.05 11.99
CA VAL A 84 -8.73 1.22 12.07
C VAL A 84 -8.46 1.59 13.52
N GLY A 85 -7.25 2.07 13.76
CA GLY A 85 -6.78 2.54 15.05
C GLY A 85 -5.41 3.19 14.90
N PRO A 86 -4.85 3.78 15.95
CA PRO A 86 -3.54 4.42 15.89
C PRO A 86 -2.42 3.48 15.45
N GLU A 87 -2.46 2.22 15.85
CA GLU A 87 -1.51 1.17 15.50
C GLU A 87 -1.86 0.43 14.19
N GLY A 88 -3.00 0.78 13.56
CA GLY A 88 -3.42 0.19 12.29
C GLY A 88 -2.37 0.37 11.21
N LEU A 89 -2.11 -0.69 10.44
CA LEU A 89 -1.11 -0.69 9.37
C LEU A 89 -1.47 0.30 8.27
N GLU A 90 -0.49 1.11 7.82
CA GLU A 90 -0.73 2.10 6.78
C GLU A 90 0.41 2.18 5.76
N GLU A 91 0.14 2.83 4.63
CA GLU A 91 1.09 3.05 3.56
C GLU A 91 2.01 4.24 3.87
N TYR A 92 3.31 4.07 3.69
CA TYR A 92 4.23 5.20 3.86
C TYR A 92 4.06 6.30 2.78
N ALA A 93 3.34 6.00 1.71
CA ALA A 93 2.98 6.97 0.68
C ALA A 93 2.37 8.25 1.25
N PHE A 94 1.54 8.13 2.29
CA PHE A 94 0.92 9.28 2.94
C PHE A 94 1.95 10.18 3.63
N ILE A 95 3.00 9.61 4.24
CA ILE A 95 4.10 10.39 4.83
C ILE A 95 4.83 11.14 3.71
N LEU A 96 5.21 10.44 2.65
CA LEU A 96 5.93 11.04 1.53
C LEU A 96 5.10 12.16 0.88
N ARG A 97 3.80 11.97 0.69
CA ARG A 97 2.94 12.98 0.05
C ARG A 97 2.64 14.17 0.95
N LYS A 98 2.52 13.98 2.26
CA LYS A 98 2.30 15.08 3.22
C LYS A 98 3.50 15.99 3.39
N HIS A 99 4.71 15.44 3.30
CA HIS A 99 5.94 16.12 3.66
C HIS A 99 6.93 16.26 2.50
N GLY A 100 6.58 15.70 1.33
CA GLY A 100 7.36 15.73 0.11
C GLY A 100 6.50 15.89 -1.15
N PRO A 101 7.12 15.88 -2.33
CA PRO A 101 6.43 16.19 -3.58
C PRO A 101 5.63 15.02 -4.17
N ARG A 102 5.92 13.78 -3.80
CA ARG A 102 5.42 12.57 -4.48
C ARG A 102 4.81 11.56 -3.52
N TRP A 103 4.03 10.62 -4.05
CA TRP A 103 3.49 9.48 -3.31
C TRP A 103 4.50 8.33 -3.14
N GLY A 104 5.52 8.27 -3.94
CA GLY A 104 6.54 7.22 -3.96
C GLY A 104 7.95 7.74 -3.81
N PHE A 105 8.89 6.80 -3.78
CA PHE A 105 10.31 7.08 -3.73
C PHE A 105 10.78 7.77 -5.02
N SER A 106 11.60 8.79 -4.85
CA SER A 106 12.34 9.48 -5.92
C SER A 106 13.61 10.08 -5.34
N PRO A 107 14.59 10.48 -6.17
CA PRO A 107 15.77 11.18 -5.69
C PRO A 107 15.44 12.42 -4.84
N GLU A 108 14.38 13.15 -5.19
CA GLU A 108 13.96 14.35 -4.45
C GLU A 108 13.33 13.99 -3.09
N SER A 109 12.69 12.82 -2.97
CA SER A 109 12.11 12.35 -1.71
C SER A 109 13.10 11.58 -0.83
N ALA A 110 14.30 11.26 -1.32
CA ALA A 110 15.27 10.43 -0.60
C ALA A 110 15.63 10.95 0.81
N PRO A 111 15.87 12.26 1.05
CA PRO A 111 16.15 12.75 2.41
C PRO A 111 14.97 12.50 3.39
N LEU A 112 13.74 12.71 2.95
CA LEU A 112 12.54 12.43 3.74
C LEU A 112 12.37 10.93 3.98
N PHE A 113 12.73 10.12 2.98
CA PHE A 113 12.67 8.67 3.07
C PHE A 113 13.69 8.14 4.09
N ASP A 114 14.94 8.64 4.07
CA ASP A 114 15.96 8.32 5.07
C ASP A 114 15.50 8.69 6.48
N GLU A 115 14.93 9.89 6.65
CA GLU A 115 14.37 10.34 7.93
C GLU A 115 13.26 9.38 8.41
N MET A 116 12.36 9.00 7.50
CA MET A 116 11.25 8.11 7.82
C MET A 116 11.74 6.74 8.28
N LEU A 117 12.66 6.11 7.56
CA LEU A 117 13.20 4.80 7.93
C LEU A 117 13.85 4.83 9.32
N ARG A 118 14.64 5.86 9.60
CA ARG A 118 15.30 6.04 10.91
C ARG A 118 14.28 6.23 12.04
N LYS A 119 13.27 7.08 11.85
CA LYS A 119 12.21 7.30 12.84
C LYS A 119 11.43 6.02 13.14
N LEU A 120 11.00 5.30 12.11
CA LEU A 120 10.23 4.07 12.27
C LEU A 120 11.05 2.97 12.97
N SER A 121 12.34 2.84 12.66
CA SER A 121 13.24 1.91 13.34
C SER A 121 13.45 2.28 14.81
N HIS A 122 13.62 3.58 15.10
CA HIS A 122 13.83 4.07 16.46
C HIS A 122 12.61 3.83 17.36
N LEU A 123 11.41 4.07 16.83
CA LEU A 123 10.17 3.89 17.58
C LEU A 123 9.78 2.41 17.77
N GLN A 124 10.38 1.50 17.03
CA GLN A 124 10.11 0.07 17.06
C GLN A 124 11.42 -0.73 17.16
N PRO A 125 12.25 -0.49 18.21
CA PRO A 125 13.65 -0.95 18.30
C PRO A 125 13.79 -2.47 18.39
N GLU A 126 12.73 -3.15 18.80
CA GLU A 126 12.71 -4.61 18.94
C GLU A 126 12.57 -5.35 17.58
N ALA A 127 12.29 -4.63 16.50
CA ALA A 127 12.08 -5.21 15.19
C ALA A 127 13.40 -5.29 14.40
N PRO A 128 13.81 -6.48 13.92
CA PRO A 128 15.05 -6.65 13.18
C PRO A 128 15.00 -6.09 11.76
N ALA A 129 13.82 -5.77 11.23
CA ALA A 129 13.61 -5.21 9.90
C ALA A 129 12.40 -4.30 9.84
N LEU A 130 12.38 -3.41 8.85
CA LEU A 130 11.23 -2.57 8.51
C LEU A 130 10.43 -3.24 7.39
N LEU A 131 9.16 -3.52 7.62
CA LEU A 131 8.23 -3.95 6.58
C LEU A 131 7.41 -2.73 6.11
N LEU A 132 7.48 -2.41 4.84
CA LEU A 132 6.93 -1.19 4.26
C LEU A 132 6.04 -1.53 3.07
N LYS A 133 4.91 -0.84 2.94
CA LYS A 133 3.97 -1.04 1.83
C LYS A 133 3.70 0.28 1.10
N ASN A 134 3.85 0.26 -0.23
CA ASN A 134 3.44 1.36 -1.08
C ASN A 134 3.20 0.91 -2.53
N PRO A 135 1.96 0.83 -3.00
CA PRO A 135 1.66 0.49 -4.39
C PRO A 135 2.23 1.49 -5.42
N HIS A 136 2.45 2.76 -5.03
CA HIS A 136 3.01 3.77 -5.93
C HIS A 136 4.48 3.53 -6.31
N ASP A 137 5.19 2.67 -5.58
CA ASP A 137 6.59 2.32 -5.86
C ASP A 137 6.76 1.09 -6.75
N LEU A 138 5.66 0.54 -7.27
CA LEU A 138 5.73 -0.50 -8.30
C LEU A 138 6.44 0.07 -9.55
N GLY A 139 7.59 -0.54 -9.90
CA GLY A 139 8.49 -0.06 -10.97
C GLY A 139 9.56 0.95 -10.51
N SER A 140 9.78 1.10 -9.19
CA SER A 140 10.84 1.94 -8.61
C SER A 140 11.86 1.14 -7.79
N ALA A 141 11.75 -0.18 -7.78
CA ALA A 141 12.54 -1.05 -6.90
C ALA A 141 14.05 -0.96 -7.16
N SER A 142 14.49 -0.84 -8.42
CA SER A 142 15.91 -0.67 -8.74
C SER A 142 16.48 0.64 -8.20
N ALA A 143 15.70 1.72 -8.24
CA ALA A 143 16.13 3.01 -7.68
C ALA A 143 16.20 2.96 -6.14
N ILE A 144 15.25 2.26 -5.50
CA ILE A 144 15.27 2.00 -4.05
C ILE A 144 16.48 1.15 -3.69
N LEU A 145 16.74 0.06 -4.43
CA LEU A 145 17.88 -0.83 -4.17
C LEU A 145 19.23 -0.12 -4.32
N ALA A 146 19.35 0.78 -5.30
CA ALA A 146 20.57 1.59 -5.49
C ALA A 146 20.87 2.47 -4.26
N ARG A 147 19.83 2.94 -3.54
CA ARG A 147 19.98 3.73 -2.32
C ARG A 147 20.13 2.87 -1.06
N TYR A 148 19.41 1.74 -1.02
CA TYR A 148 19.37 0.79 0.11
C TYR A 148 19.78 -0.60 -0.36
N PRO A 149 21.08 -0.92 -0.44
CA PRO A 149 21.58 -2.17 -1.04
C PRO A 149 21.09 -3.44 -0.34
N ASN A 150 20.67 -3.33 0.92
CA ASN A 150 20.12 -4.44 1.71
C ASN A 150 18.59 -4.56 1.62
N ALA A 151 17.93 -3.74 0.79
CA ALA A 151 16.48 -3.79 0.62
C ALA A 151 16.04 -5.13 0.01
N LYS A 152 14.89 -5.63 0.48
CA LYS A 152 14.22 -6.80 -0.09
C LYS A 152 12.85 -6.41 -0.61
N PHE A 153 12.41 -7.06 -1.70
CA PHE A 153 11.15 -6.73 -2.35
C PHE A 153 10.26 -7.98 -2.46
N ILE A 154 9.02 -7.85 -2.04
CA ILE A 154 7.98 -8.86 -2.18
C ILE A 154 6.95 -8.28 -3.13
N PHE A 155 6.94 -8.79 -4.36
CA PHE A 155 5.97 -8.36 -5.38
C PHE A 155 4.76 -9.28 -5.33
N ILE A 156 3.57 -8.70 -5.08
CA ILE A 156 2.31 -9.44 -5.18
C ILE A 156 1.63 -9.14 -6.50
N ARG A 157 1.36 -10.20 -7.24
CA ARG A 157 0.71 -10.20 -8.56
C ARG A 157 -0.73 -10.69 -8.41
N ARG A 158 -1.60 -10.23 -9.28
CA ARG A 158 -3.00 -10.65 -9.38
C ARG A 158 -3.50 -10.44 -10.79
N ASP A 159 -4.51 -11.24 -11.24
CA ASP A 159 -5.19 -11.01 -12.52
C ASP A 159 -5.53 -9.51 -12.70
N PRO A 160 -4.98 -8.82 -13.74
CA PRO A 160 -5.20 -7.40 -13.95
C PRO A 160 -6.67 -7.02 -14.16
N VAL A 161 -7.49 -7.93 -14.69
CA VAL A 161 -8.94 -7.73 -14.86
C VAL A 161 -9.63 -7.70 -13.49
N ARG A 162 -9.21 -8.55 -12.55
CA ARG A 162 -9.71 -8.52 -11.16
C ARG A 162 -9.27 -7.26 -10.42
N VAL A 163 -8.05 -6.81 -10.66
CA VAL A 163 -7.54 -5.53 -10.15
C VAL A 163 -8.38 -4.38 -10.70
N LEU A 164 -8.60 -4.34 -12.02
CA LEU A 164 -9.44 -3.33 -12.68
C LEU A 164 -10.85 -3.31 -12.09
N ASN A 165 -11.48 -4.47 -11.93
CA ASN A 165 -12.82 -4.60 -11.35
C ASN A 165 -12.89 -4.02 -9.93
N SER A 166 -11.92 -4.32 -9.09
CA SER A 166 -11.86 -3.82 -7.73
C SER A 166 -11.59 -2.32 -7.67
N GLN A 167 -10.70 -1.78 -8.51
CA GLN A 167 -10.44 -0.34 -8.59
C GLN A 167 -11.66 0.42 -9.13
N PHE A 168 -12.31 -0.11 -10.15
CA PHE A 168 -13.52 0.49 -10.73
C PHE A 168 -14.64 0.60 -9.68
N ARG A 169 -14.92 -0.48 -8.95
CA ARG A 169 -15.92 -0.49 -7.87
C ARG A 169 -15.63 0.56 -6.80
N ASN A 170 -14.38 0.66 -6.37
CA ASN A 170 -13.99 1.63 -5.35
C ASN A 170 -14.12 3.07 -5.84
N SER A 171 -13.70 3.35 -7.06
CA SER A 171 -13.82 4.70 -7.64
C SER A 171 -15.27 5.14 -7.75
N PHE A 172 -16.17 4.19 -8.02
CA PHE A 172 -17.61 4.45 -8.06
C PHE A 172 -18.17 4.80 -6.67
N LEU A 173 -17.74 4.07 -5.64
CA LEU A 173 -18.13 4.37 -4.25
C LEU A 173 -17.64 5.76 -3.81
N TYR A 174 -16.43 6.15 -4.18
CA TYR A 174 -15.88 7.47 -3.86
C TYR A 174 -16.60 8.63 -4.54
N ARG A 175 -17.19 8.40 -5.72
CA ARG A 175 -18.03 9.39 -6.38
C ARG A 175 -19.27 9.74 -5.55
N GLU A 176 -19.85 8.74 -4.89
CA GLU A 176 -21.09 8.90 -4.16
C GLU A 176 -20.89 9.45 -2.73
N LYS A 177 -19.90 8.91 -2.02
CA LYS A 177 -19.70 9.22 -0.60
C LYS A 177 -18.25 9.62 -0.31
N PRO A 178 -18.05 10.66 0.52
CA PRO A 178 -16.73 10.94 1.08
C PRO A 178 -16.28 9.73 1.92
N GLU A 179 -14.97 9.49 1.92
CA GLU A 179 -14.36 8.45 2.74
C GLU A 179 -13.66 9.12 3.93
N PRO A 180 -14.29 9.16 5.13
CA PRO A 180 -13.79 9.94 6.26
C PRO A 180 -12.41 9.50 6.74
N TYR A 181 -12.08 8.21 6.61
CA TYR A 181 -10.76 7.70 6.95
C TYR A 181 -9.67 8.27 6.02
N LEU A 182 -9.92 8.24 4.72
CA LEU A 182 -9.00 8.82 3.73
C LEU A 182 -8.86 10.34 3.94
N GLU A 183 -9.94 11.02 4.28
CA GLU A 183 -9.91 12.45 4.62
C GLU A 183 -8.96 12.73 5.80
N MET A 184 -8.99 11.90 6.84
CA MET A 184 -8.08 12.00 7.97
C MET A 184 -6.62 11.80 7.54
N LEU A 185 -6.34 10.78 6.74
CA LEU A 185 -4.99 10.50 6.25
C LEU A 185 -4.45 11.62 5.35
N LEU A 186 -5.30 12.22 4.51
CA LEU A 186 -4.92 13.31 3.60
C LEU A 186 -4.91 14.69 4.27
N ALA A 187 -5.42 14.81 5.49
CA ALA A 187 -5.41 16.06 6.23
C ALA A 187 -3.98 16.64 6.33
N GLY A 188 -3.84 17.93 6.01
CA GLY A 188 -2.54 18.62 5.98
C GLY A 188 -1.86 18.65 4.60
N ILE A 189 -2.37 17.94 3.59
CA ILE A 189 -1.93 18.13 2.20
C ILE A 189 -2.60 19.40 1.63
N PRO A 190 -1.82 20.39 1.14
CA PRO A 190 -2.41 21.62 0.61
C PRO A 190 -3.37 21.34 -0.54
N LEU A 191 -4.50 22.00 -0.53
CA LEU A 191 -5.54 21.96 -1.59
C LEU A 191 -6.12 20.58 -1.91
N TRP A 192 -5.75 19.50 -1.18
CA TRP A 192 -6.24 18.17 -1.51
C TRP A 192 -7.76 18.09 -1.46
N ARG A 193 -8.38 18.69 -0.44
CA ARG A 193 -9.83 18.69 -0.27
C ARG A 193 -10.54 19.48 -1.39
N PHE A 194 -10.02 20.66 -1.72
CA PHE A 194 -10.55 21.45 -2.82
C PHE A 194 -10.48 20.70 -4.15
N ASN A 195 -9.32 20.12 -4.47
CA ASN A 195 -9.14 19.34 -5.70
C ASN A 195 -10.05 18.11 -5.73
N PHE A 196 -10.19 17.41 -4.60
CA PHE A 196 -11.02 16.22 -4.49
C PHE A 196 -12.51 16.57 -4.65
N ASP A 197 -12.98 17.62 -3.97
CA ASP A 197 -14.38 18.08 -4.06
C ASP A 197 -14.70 18.63 -5.46
N LEU A 198 -13.76 19.33 -6.09
CA LEU A 198 -13.88 19.80 -7.47
C LEU A 198 -14.01 18.63 -8.45
N MET A 199 -13.12 17.65 -8.37
CA MET A 199 -13.15 16.47 -9.23
C MET A 199 -14.46 15.68 -9.06
N ARG A 200 -14.89 15.47 -7.81
CA ARG A 200 -16.19 14.83 -7.54
C ARG A 200 -17.37 15.63 -8.08
N GLY A 201 -17.31 16.95 -7.99
CA GLY A 201 -18.33 17.84 -8.57
C GLY A 201 -18.40 17.69 -10.08
N LEU A 202 -17.27 17.70 -10.77
CA LEU A 202 -17.17 17.50 -12.21
C LEU A 202 -17.65 16.09 -12.62
N ASP A 203 -17.20 15.05 -11.92
CA ASP A 203 -17.62 13.68 -12.18
C ASP A 203 -19.13 13.48 -12.08
N ARG A 204 -19.80 14.18 -11.14
CA ARG A 204 -21.25 14.13 -10.96
C ARG A 204 -22.04 14.81 -12.10
N LEU A 205 -21.40 15.70 -12.83
CA LEU A 205 -22.02 16.33 -13.99
C LEU A 205 -22.03 15.44 -15.24
N LEU A 206 -21.21 14.36 -15.24
CA LEU A 206 -21.16 13.43 -16.34
C LEU A 206 -22.33 12.43 -16.26
N PRO A 207 -22.97 12.08 -17.39
CA PRO A 207 -23.86 10.93 -17.46
C PRO A 207 -23.15 9.67 -17.00
N ASP A 208 -23.82 8.79 -16.25
CA ASP A 208 -23.20 7.60 -15.64
C ASP A 208 -22.49 6.70 -16.65
N ALA A 209 -23.10 6.49 -17.84
CA ALA A 209 -22.48 5.68 -18.88
C ALA A 209 -21.16 6.27 -19.40
N LEU A 210 -21.11 7.60 -19.57
CA LEU A 210 -19.90 8.29 -20.01
C LEU A 210 -18.82 8.26 -18.92
N TYR A 211 -19.22 8.51 -17.66
CA TYR A 211 -18.31 8.42 -16.53
C TYR A 211 -17.68 7.02 -16.42
N GLN A 212 -18.49 5.95 -16.50
CA GLN A 212 -18.01 4.57 -16.46
C GLN A 212 -17.01 4.28 -17.59
N GLN A 213 -17.29 4.70 -18.81
CA GLN A 213 -16.40 4.50 -19.96
C GLN A 213 -15.05 5.19 -19.76
N LEU A 214 -15.08 6.46 -19.33
CA LEU A 214 -13.86 7.23 -19.08
C LEU A 214 -13.04 6.64 -17.92
N LEU A 215 -13.72 6.23 -16.84
CA LEU A 215 -13.11 5.62 -15.68
C LEU A 215 -12.42 4.29 -16.04
N VAL A 216 -13.11 3.38 -16.72
CA VAL A 216 -12.54 2.09 -17.16
C VAL A 216 -11.32 2.32 -18.04
N ARG A 217 -11.42 3.24 -19.01
CA ARG A 217 -10.30 3.58 -19.90
C ARG A 217 -9.10 4.13 -19.12
N GLY A 218 -9.33 5.05 -18.20
CA GLY A 218 -8.26 5.64 -17.37
C GLY A 218 -7.60 4.60 -16.46
N LEU A 219 -8.39 3.73 -15.83
CA LEU A 219 -7.88 2.66 -14.97
C LEU A 219 -7.08 1.62 -15.75
N ARG A 220 -7.57 1.19 -16.94
CA ARG A 220 -6.83 0.28 -17.83
C ARG A 220 -5.46 0.86 -18.18
N TRP A 221 -5.43 2.10 -18.64
CA TRP A 221 -4.17 2.79 -18.96
C TRP A 221 -3.24 2.85 -17.76
N SER A 222 -3.75 3.23 -16.58
CA SER A 222 -2.95 3.33 -15.36
C SER A 222 -2.38 1.99 -14.91
N ILE A 223 -3.17 0.91 -14.97
CA ILE A 223 -2.72 -0.44 -14.62
C ILE A 223 -1.65 -0.92 -15.61
N ALA A 224 -1.90 -0.76 -16.92
CA ALA A 224 -0.94 -1.14 -17.96
C ALA A 224 0.39 -0.39 -17.81
N ASP A 225 0.36 0.92 -17.60
CA ASP A 225 1.56 1.74 -17.39
C ASP A 225 2.36 1.28 -16.15
N GLN A 226 1.68 0.99 -15.04
CA GLN A 226 2.34 0.49 -13.83
C GLN A 226 2.99 -0.89 -14.05
N LEU A 227 2.30 -1.81 -14.71
CA LEU A 227 2.85 -3.13 -15.04
C LEU A 227 4.03 -3.02 -16.00
N HIS A 228 3.92 -2.22 -17.07
CA HIS A 228 5.03 -2.00 -18.01
C HIS A 228 6.26 -1.39 -17.31
N ARG A 229 6.07 -0.45 -16.38
CA ARG A 229 7.17 0.09 -15.59
C ARG A 229 7.78 -0.99 -14.69
N HIS A 230 6.97 -1.79 -14.03
CA HIS A 230 7.43 -2.88 -13.17
C HIS A 230 8.28 -3.90 -13.96
N TYR A 231 7.76 -4.43 -15.08
CA TYR A 231 8.48 -5.43 -15.88
C TYR A 231 9.69 -4.88 -16.65
N ARG A 232 9.77 -3.57 -16.82
CA ARG A 232 11.01 -2.90 -17.30
C ARG A 232 12.04 -2.73 -16.17
N ASP A 233 11.60 -2.60 -14.92
CA ASP A 233 12.45 -2.41 -13.76
C ASP A 233 12.96 -3.74 -13.18
N LEU A 234 12.12 -4.77 -13.15
CA LEU A 234 12.38 -6.07 -12.54
C LEU A 234 13.68 -6.74 -13.00
N PRO A 235 14.05 -6.76 -14.31
CA PRO A 235 15.30 -7.35 -14.76
C PRO A 235 16.57 -6.67 -14.27
N LYS A 236 16.48 -5.48 -13.70
CA LYS A 236 17.61 -4.74 -13.13
C LYS A 236 17.92 -5.18 -11.69
N LEU A 237 17.02 -5.94 -11.07
CA LEU A 237 17.16 -6.41 -9.70
C LEU A 237 17.92 -7.74 -9.66
N PRO A 238 18.89 -7.90 -8.73
CA PRO A 238 19.47 -9.20 -8.41
C PRO A 238 18.38 -10.17 -7.92
N GLN A 239 18.40 -11.42 -8.38
CA GLN A 239 17.42 -12.44 -7.98
C GLN A 239 17.33 -12.64 -6.45
N ALA A 240 18.44 -12.46 -5.74
CA ALA A 240 18.50 -12.56 -4.29
C ALA A 240 17.86 -11.36 -3.55
N SER A 241 17.38 -10.33 -4.25
CA SER A 241 16.75 -9.15 -3.66
C SER A 241 15.23 -9.17 -3.67
N TYR A 242 14.60 -10.09 -4.40
CA TYR A 242 13.15 -10.10 -4.51
C TYR A 242 12.51 -11.49 -4.61
N VAL A 243 11.22 -11.56 -4.35
CA VAL A 243 10.34 -12.69 -4.65
C VAL A 243 9.04 -12.17 -5.25
N GLU A 244 8.53 -12.88 -6.25
CA GLU A 244 7.18 -12.67 -6.78
C GLU A 244 6.24 -13.73 -6.22
N VAL A 245 5.08 -13.31 -5.73
CA VAL A 245 4.00 -14.16 -5.23
C VAL A 245 2.70 -13.78 -5.92
N THR A 246 1.77 -14.73 -6.10
CA THR A 246 0.45 -14.43 -6.63
C THR A 246 -0.56 -14.32 -5.49
N TYR A 247 -1.57 -13.48 -5.67
CA TYR A 247 -2.68 -13.38 -4.74
C TYR A 247 -3.44 -14.70 -4.62
N GLU A 248 -3.57 -15.40 -5.73
CA GLU A 248 -4.25 -16.68 -5.86
C GLU A 248 -3.52 -17.75 -5.04
N ASP A 249 -2.19 -17.90 -5.17
CA ASP A 249 -1.39 -18.82 -4.37
C ASP A 249 -1.47 -18.49 -2.88
N LEU A 250 -1.44 -17.19 -2.55
CA LEU A 250 -1.54 -16.73 -1.17
C LEU A 250 -2.86 -17.13 -0.50
N LEU A 251 -3.95 -17.17 -1.27
CA LEU A 251 -5.26 -17.61 -0.78
C LEU A 251 -5.39 -19.14 -0.69
N GLN A 252 -4.83 -19.86 -1.67
CA GLN A 252 -4.96 -21.32 -1.73
C GLN A 252 -4.00 -22.03 -0.77
N ALA A 253 -2.76 -21.55 -0.70
CA ALA A 253 -1.69 -22.18 0.06
C ALA A 253 -0.73 -21.12 0.68
N PRO A 254 -1.17 -20.39 1.72
CA PRO A 254 -0.38 -19.29 2.27
C PRO A 254 0.97 -19.73 2.85
N MET A 255 1.06 -20.90 3.47
CA MET A 255 2.32 -21.35 4.10
C MET A 255 3.48 -21.56 3.13
N PRO A 256 3.34 -22.22 1.97
CA PRO A 256 4.37 -22.24 0.94
C PRO A 256 4.84 -20.85 0.49
N VAL A 257 3.90 -19.90 0.31
CA VAL A 257 4.21 -18.52 -0.04
C VAL A 257 5.04 -17.85 1.07
N LEU A 258 4.60 -17.98 2.33
CA LEU A 258 5.31 -17.41 3.49
C LEU A 258 6.71 -18.00 3.66
N ARG A 259 6.92 -19.29 3.39
CA ARG A 259 8.25 -19.91 3.44
C ARG A 259 9.20 -19.34 2.38
N ARG A 260 8.73 -19.14 1.15
CA ARG A 260 9.52 -18.48 0.10
C ARG A 260 9.90 -17.05 0.49
N ILE A 261 8.98 -16.32 1.13
CA ILE A 261 9.27 -14.98 1.66
C ILE A 261 10.27 -15.07 2.81
N GLN A 262 10.12 -16.02 3.72
CA GLN A 262 11.07 -16.26 4.82
C GLN A 262 12.49 -16.49 4.31
N GLU A 263 12.67 -17.32 3.28
CA GLU A 263 13.97 -17.57 2.65
C GLU A 263 14.59 -16.28 2.09
N LEU A 264 13.78 -15.40 1.48
CA LEU A 264 14.24 -14.10 0.96
C LEU A 264 14.69 -13.16 2.07
N VAL A 265 13.87 -13.01 3.13
CA VAL A 265 14.08 -11.98 4.16
C VAL A 265 15.00 -12.44 5.27
N GLY A 266 15.17 -13.76 5.45
CA GLY A 266 16.04 -14.35 6.48
C GLY A 266 15.53 -14.18 7.91
N LEU A 267 14.25 -13.88 8.10
CA LEU A 267 13.64 -13.69 9.43
C LEU A 267 12.94 -14.97 9.90
N PRO A 268 13.03 -15.34 11.19
CA PRO A 268 12.25 -16.44 11.74
C PRO A 268 10.76 -16.06 11.80
N PHE A 269 9.89 -17.08 11.71
CA PHE A 269 8.49 -16.91 12.06
C PHE A 269 8.34 -16.62 13.56
N ARG A 270 7.28 -15.92 13.92
CA ARG A 270 6.88 -15.76 15.32
C ARG A 270 6.44 -17.12 15.88
N ASP A 271 6.64 -17.33 17.18
CA ASP A 271 6.27 -18.57 17.85
C ASP A 271 4.74 -18.79 17.90
N ASP A 272 3.98 -17.68 17.97
CA ASP A 272 2.51 -17.67 18.02
C ASP A 272 1.95 -16.66 17.00
N PRO A 273 1.91 -17.03 15.71
CA PRO A 273 1.33 -16.16 14.69
C PRO A 273 -0.19 -16.09 14.84
N ALA A 274 -0.78 -14.93 14.55
CA ALA A 274 -2.22 -14.78 14.54
C ALA A 274 -2.90 -15.78 13.57
N PRO A 275 -4.12 -16.26 13.87
CA PRO A 275 -4.85 -17.14 12.97
C PRO A 275 -5.07 -16.48 11.61
N MET A 276 -4.81 -17.23 10.54
CA MET A 276 -5.07 -16.75 9.19
C MET A 276 -6.58 -16.73 8.93
N GLU A 277 -7.15 -15.53 8.96
CA GLU A 277 -8.51 -15.33 8.47
C GLU A 277 -8.46 -15.00 6.98
N SER A 278 -8.78 -15.96 6.12
CA SER A 278 -8.99 -15.72 4.71
C SER A 278 -10.47 -15.92 4.38
N ASN A 279 -11.12 -14.88 3.92
CA ASN A 279 -12.44 -14.98 3.30
C ASN A 279 -12.39 -14.37 1.90
N PRO A 280 -11.73 -15.04 0.95
CA PRO A 280 -11.61 -14.55 -0.41
C PRO A 280 -12.97 -14.65 -1.09
N ARG A 281 -13.65 -13.53 -1.22
CA ARG A 281 -14.82 -13.45 -2.09
C ARG A 281 -14.33 -13.10 -3.49
N LEU A 282 -14.43 -14.04 -4.40
CA LEU A 282 -14.35 -13.77 -5.84
C LEU A 282 -15.63 -13.01 -6.23
N GLU A 283 -15.50 -11.69 -6.27
CA GLU A 283 -16.61 -10.85 -6.68
C GLU A 283 -16.82 -10.94 -8.20
N PRO A 284 -18.10 -11.02 -8.69
CA PRO A 284 -18.37 -11.02 -10.13
C PRO A 284 -17.82 -9.75 -10.78
N LEU A 285 -17.44 -9.85 -12.05
CA LEU A 285 -17.06 -8.69 -12.84
C LEU A 285 -18.28 -7.79 -13.06
N LEU A 286 -18.07 -6.50 -12.91
CA LEU A 286 -19.07 -5.50 -13.27
C LEU A 286 -19.18 -5.41 -14.80
N ASP A 287 -20.36 -5.13 -15.33
CA ASP A 287 -20.66 -5.16 -16.77
C ASP A 287 -19.67 -4.31 -17.59
N GLY A 288 -19.36 -3.11 -17.13
CA GLY A 288 -18.40 -2.22 -17.78
C GLY A 288 -16.97 -2.76 -17.82
N VAL A 289 -16.58 -3.62 -16.88
CA VAL A 289 -15.28 -4.29 -16.84
C VAL A 289 -15.32 -5.58 -17.67
N ALA A 290 -16.40 -6.36 -17.56
CA ALA A 290 -16.60 -7.59 -18.32
C ALA A 290 -16.54 -7.32 -19.84
N ALA A 291 -17.15 -6.23 -20.29
CA ALA A 291 -17.17 -5.82 -21.69
C ALA A 291 -15.78 -5.53 -22.30
N VAL A 292 -14.78 -5.25 -21.48
CA VAL A 292 -13.42 -4.89 -21.93
C VAL A 292 -12.34 -5.89 -21.47
N ALA A 293 -12.72 -6.95 -20.78
CA ALA A 293 -11.77 -7.85 -20.13
C ALA A 293 -10.78 -8.51 -21.11
N ASP A 294 -11.28 -9.04 -22.22
CA ASP A 294 -10.45 -9.72 -23.21
C ASP A 294 -9.56 -8.74 -23.99
N ASP A 295 -10.08 -7.54 -24.29
CA ASP A 295 -9.30 -6.48 -24.92
C ASP A 295 -8.17 -6.03 -23.99
N PHE A 296 -8.46 -5.91 -22.72
CA PHE A 296 -7.47 -5.50 -21.73
C PHE A 296 -6.37 -6.55 -21.56
N ARG A 297 -6.70 -7.84 -21.55
CA ARG A 297 -5.68 -8.90 -21.54
C ARG A 297 -4.79 -8.83 -22.78
N ARG A 298 -5.36 -8.57 -23.98
CA ARG A 298 -4.58 -8.39 -25.21
C ARG A 298 -3.67 -7.16 -25.17
N GLU A 299 -4.09 -6.06 -24.55
CA GLU A 299 -3.23 -4.88 -24.34
C GLU A 299 -2.01 -5.18 -23.47
N LEU A 300 -2.14 -6.15 -22.58
CA LEU A 300 -1.08 -6.61 -21.70
C LEU A 300 -0.30 -7.82 -22.27
N ASP A 301 -0.47 -8.13 -23.55
CA ASP A 301 0.22 -9.26 -24.18
C ASP A 301 1.74 -9.16 -23.97
N GLY A 302 2.35 -10.29 -23.55
CA GLY A 302 3.75 -10.32 -23.10
C GLY A 302 4.00 -9.90 -21.66
N CYS A 303 2.99 -9.40 -20.93
CA CYS A 303 3.09 -9.15 -19.51
C CYS A 303 2.74 -10.43 -18.72
N PRO A 304 3.59 -10.91 -17.79
CA PRO A 304 3.33 -12.14 -17.04
C PRO A 304 2.00 -12.16 -16.30
N ASP A 305 1.50 -11.00 -15.85
CA ASP A 305 0.22 -10.90 -15.16
C ASP A 305 -0.99 -11.14 -16.06
N ALA A 306 -0.87 -10.93 -17.37
CA ALA A 306 -1.95 -11.20 -18.31
C ALA A 306 -2.31 -12.69 -18.38
N ALA A 307 -1.39 -13.57 -18.02
CA ALA A 307 -1.60 -15.02 -17.95
C ALA A 307 -2.27 -15.48 -16.64
N LEU A 308 -2.41 -14.60 -15.64
CA LEU A 308 -3.13 -14.92 -14.41
C LEU A 308 -4.64 -14.84 -14.68
N VAL A 309 -5.30 -15.99 -14.61
CA VAL A 309 -6.75 -16.10 -14.75
C VAL A 309 -7.27 -16.64 -13.42
N ALA A 310 -8.14 -15.89 -12.76
CA ALA A 310 -8.75 -16.28 -11.49
C ALA A 310 -9.97 -17.18 -11.69
#